data_4fb4182364e9bc102b33070e57251f2a
#
_entry.id   4fb4182364e9bc102b33070e57251f2a
#
_cell.length_a   1.000
_cell.length_b   1.000
_cell.length_c   1.000
_cell.angle_alpha   90.00
_cell.angle_beta   90.00
_cell.angle_gamma   90.00
#
_symmetry.space_group_name_H-M   'P 1'
#
loop_
_entity.id
_entity.type
_entity.pdbx_description
1 polymer ?
#
loop_
_entity_poly.entity_id
_entity_poly.type
_entity_poly.pdbx_seq_one_letter_code
_entity_poly.pdbx_strand_id
1 'polypeptide(L)'
;MVIKMGEPVSSHDMVACHAETMRPDPNAPVVVAVDSFKGSLSSGKACRAVRRGFSAADPDREVITIPVADGGEGTVEAVLAAGCHAVTVKCHGATGDLAEVDYAMRDRHAVIEMATCCGLERADRVSGRPTPRRGLVASSRGLGEVIAAALRKGATDITVGVGGSASTDGGAGMLEALGVRLLDKNLAPISPGAAGLTELSRLDLSGLNRKLAGANLTVACDVTSPLLGPE
;
A
#
# COMPACT_ATOMS: atom_id res chain seq x y z
N MET A 1 1.22 18.21 10.08
CA MET A 1 1.32 16.94 9.36
C MET A 1 2.44 17.09 8.35
N VAL A 2 3.58 16.45 8.58
CA VAL A 2 4.71 16.43 7.64
C VAL A 2 4.59 15.12 6.88
N ILE A 3 4.18 15.19 5.61
CA ILE A 3 4.29 14.06 4.69
C ILE A 3 5.77 14.02 4.29
N LYS A 4 6.56 13.13 4.89
CA LYS A 4 7.89 12.82 4.37
C LYS A 4 7.72 11.89 3.17
N MET A 5 7.80 12.43 1.97
CA MET A 5 8.18 11.63 0.82
C MET A 5 9.66 11.29 1.03
N GLY A 6 10.00 10.01 1.10
CA GLY A 6 11.40 9.58 1.10
C GLY A 6 12.05 10.16 -0.15
N GLU A 7 13.25 10.74 0.01
CA GLU A 7 14.03 11.15 -1.16
C GLU A 7 14.25 9.93 -2.05
N PRO A 8 14.11 10.06 -3.38
CA PRO A 8 14.44 8.98 -4.28
C PRO A 8 15.92 8.63 -4.03
N VAL A 9 16.19 7.37 -3.68
CA VAL A 9 17.55 6.86 -3.60
C VAL A 9 18.17 7.09 -4.98
N SER A 10 19.12 7.98 -5.07
CA SER A 10 19.82 8.31 -6.31
C SER A 10 20.42 7.00 -6.85
N SER A 11 20.27 6.76 -8.15
CA SER A 11 20.90 5.64 -8.85
C SER A 11 22.45 5.65 -8.72
N HIS A 12 23.04 6.71 -8.16
CA HIS A 12 24.45 6.84 -7.86
C HIS A 12 24.84 6.32 -6.47
N ASP A 13 23.86 6.09 -5.56
CA ASP A 13 24.08 5.48 -4.25
C ASP A 13 23.94 3.95 -4.26
N MET A 14 23.66 3.36 -5.40
CA MET A 14 23.98 1.96 -5.63
C MET A 14 25.50 1.86 -5.59
N VAL A 15 26.00 1.54 -4.38
CA VAL A 15 27.38 1.10 -4.18
C VAL A 15 27.66 0.10 -5.30
N ALA A 16 28.50 0.52 -6.27
CA ALA A 16 29.12 -0.42 -7.15
C ALA A 16 29.93 -1.34 -6.22
N CYS A 17 29.31 -2.45 -5.79
CA CYS A 17 30.05 -3.56 -5.27
C CYS A 17 31.05 -3.88 -6.36
N HIS A 18 32.29 -3.43 -6.16
CA HIS A 18 33.40 -3.95 -6.89
C HIS A 18 33.33 -5.45 -6.68
N ALA A 19 32.88 -6.16 -7.70
CA ALA A 19 32.97 -7.60 -7.78
C ALA A 19 34.45 -7.96 -7.92
N GLU A 20 35.22 -7.68 -6.86
CA GLU A 20 36.37 -8.52 -6.57
C GLU A 20 35.77 -9.90 -6.45
N THR A 21 36.25 -10.81 -7.31
CA THR A 21 35.85 -12.20 -7.44
C THR A 21 35.93 -12.93 -6.10
N MET A 22 35.01 -12.61 -5.19
CA MET A 22 34.74 -13.43 -4.03
C MET A 22 34.13 -14.72 -4.60
N ARG A 23 34.94 -15.78 -4.63
CA ARG A 23 34.37 -17.12 -4.85
C ARG A 23 33.34 -17.30 -3.75
N PRO A 24 32.05 -17.49 -4.08
CA PRO A 24 31.04 -17.67 -3.06
C PRO A 24 31.45 -18.87 -2.21
N ASP A 25 31.39 -18.71 -0.89
CA ASP A 25 31.58 -19.83 0.02
C ASP A 25 30.59 -20.93 -0.38
N PRO A 26 31.06 -22.12 -0.74
CA PRO A 26 30.17 -23.22 -1.17
C PRO A 26 29.17 -23.62 -0.08
N ASN A 27 29.39 -23.25 1.19
CA ASN A 27 28.51 -23.52 2.32
C ASN A 27 27.63 -22.31 2.72
N ALA A 28 27.80 -21.17 2.07
CA ALA A 28 26.98 -20.00 2.40
C ALA A 28 25.48 -20.28 2.08
N PRO A 29 24.54 -19.78 2.92
CA PRO A 29 23.13 -19.95 2.65
C PRO A 29 22.72 -19.27 1.34
N VAL A 30 21.74 -19.85 0.65
CA VAL A 30 21.11 -19.23 -0.51
C VAL A 30 20.01 -18.28 0.01
N VAL A 31 20.11 -17.00 -0.33
CA VAL A 31 19.06 -16.03 -0.03
C VAL A 31 18.15 -15.88 -1.24
N VAL A 32 16.85 -16.13 -1.04
CA VAL A 32 15.81 -15.97 -2.07
C VAL A 32 14.97 -14.76 -1.70
N ALA A 33 15.23 -13.63 -2.34
CA ALA A 33 14.50 -12.38 -2.18
C ALA A 33 13.82 -12.04 -3.50
N VAL A 34 12.52 -12.33 -3.63
CA VAL A 34 11.75 -12.22 -4.89
C VAL A 34 10.50 -11.41 -4.61
N ASP A 35 10.15 -10.52 -5.53
CA ASP A 35 8.89 -9.82 -5.53
C ASP A 35 7.76 -10.67 -6.13
N SER A 36 6.55 -10.17 -6.10
CA SER A 36 5.36 -10.80 -6.68
C SER A 36 5.43 -10.81 -8.22
N PHE A 37 4.79 -11.81 -8.82
CA PHE A 37 4.50 -11.85 -10.25
C PHE A 37 3.06 -11.39 -10.44
N LYS A 38 2.86 -10.12 -10.81
CA LYS A 38 1.55 -9.47 -10.89
C LYS A 38 0.49 -10.36 -11.55
N GLY A 39 -0.64 -10.54 -10.86
CA GLY A 39 -1.77 -11.34 -11.35
C GLY A 39 -1.56 -12.86 -11.38
N SER A 40 -0.41 -13.40 -10.92
CA SER A 40 -0.14 -14.85 -10.97
C SER A 40 0.39 -15.45 -9.68
N LEU A 41 1.43 -14.88 -9.07
CA LEU A 41 2.10 -15.50 -7.94
C LEU A 41 2.53 -14.46 -6.90
N SER A 42 2.11 -14.62 -5.65
CA SER A 42 2.58 -13.73 -4.59
C SER A 42 4.06 -13.97 -4.27
N SER A 43 4.75 -12.95 -3.76
CA SER A 43 6.15 -12.99 -3.35
C SER A 43 6.45 -14.21 -2.47
N GLY A 44 5.63 -14.46 -1.43
CA GLY A 44 5.79 -15.62 -0.55
C GLY A 44 5.65 -16.97 -1.27
N LYS A 45 4.73 -17.09 -2.24
CA LYS A 45 4.60 -18.31 -3.05
C LYS A 45 5.80 -18.49 -3.99
N ALA A 46 6.29 -17.41 -4.60
CA ALA A 46 7.48 -17.41 -5.45
C ALA A 46 8.71 -17.87 -4.66
N CYS A 47 8.96 -17.26 -3.49
CA CYS A 47 10.03 -17.67 -2.59
C CYS A 47 9.96 -19.15 -2.23
N ARG A 48 8.78 -19.67 -1.89
CA ARG A 48 8.60 -21.11 -1.57
C ARG A 48 8.86 -22.02 -2.77
N ALA A 49 8.47 -21.61 -3.99
CA ALA A 49 8.72 -22.39 -5.18
C ALA A 49 10.23 -22.51 -5.49
N VAL A 50 10.94 -21.37 -5.42
CA VAL A 50 12.39 -21.33 -5.61
C VAL A 50 13.11 -22.13 -4.53
N ARG A 51 12.73 -21.98 -3.25
CA ARG A 51 13.28 -22.78 -2.15
C ARG A 51 13.13 -24.27 -2.40
N ARG A 52 11.96 -24.75 -2.83
CA ARG A 52 11.75 -26.18 -3.14
C ARG A 52 12.69 -26.67 -4.23
N GLY A 53 12.92 -25.85 -5.28
CA GLY A 53 13.85 -26.20 -6.35
C GLY A 53 15.29 -26.35 -5.84
N PHE A 54 15.76 -25.39 -5.04
CA PHE A 54 17.09 -25.45 -4.43
C PHE A 54 17.23 -26.66 -3.48
N SER A 55 16.28 -26.87 -2.57
CA SER A 55 16.34 -28.00 -1.64
C SER A 55 16.25 -29.37 -2.31
N ALA A 56 15.69 -29.46 -3.52
CA ALA A 56 15.70 -30.68 -4.29
C ALA A 56 17.05 -30.94 -4.97
N ALA A 57 17.78 -29.90 -5.37
CA ALA A 57 19.07 -29.99 -6.02
C ALA A 57 20.24 -30.13 -5.02
N ASP A 58 20.14 -29.44 -3.87
CA ASP A 58 21.13 -29.42 -2.80
C ASP A 58 20.41 -29.45 -1.43
N PRO A 59 20.07 -30.66 -0.92
CA PRO A 59 19.29 -30.82 0.31
C PRO A 59 19.97 -30.28 1.58
N ASP A 60 21.29 -30.25 1.59
CA ASP A 60 22.07 -29.83 2.75
C ASP A 60 22.30 -28.30 2.79
N ARG A 61 21.97 -27.61 1.68
CA ARG A 61 22.13 -26.16 1.59
C ARG A 61 21.00 -25.43 2.33
N GLU A 62 21.37 -24.56 3.25
CA GLU A 62 20.40 -23.65 3.86
C GLU A 62 19.83 -22.67 2.83
N VAL A 63 18.50 -22.53 2.80
CA VAL A 63 17.79 -21.57 1.93
C VAL A 63 16.95 -20.64 2.77
N ILE A 64 17.35 -19.39 2.81
CA ILE A 64 16.65 -18.29 3.52
C ILE A 64 15.70 -17.61 2.52
N THR A 65 14.41 -17.53 2.84
CA THR A 65 13.43 -16.85 2.00
C THR A 65 13.02 -15.51 2.60
N ILE A 66 13.11 -14.45 1.81
CA ILE A 66 12.77 -13.08 2.19
C ILE A 66 11.77 -12.55 1.14
N PRO A 67 10.45 -12.66 1.38
CA PRO A 67 9.47 -11.99 0.53
C PRO A 67 9.73 -10.49 0.52
N VAL A 68 9.78 -9.88 -0.67
CA VAL A 68 9.97 -8.43 -0.83
C VAL A 68 8.76 -7.83 -1.53
N ALA A 69 8.56 -6.52 -1.34
CA ALA A 69 7.52 -5.75 -1.99
C ALA A 69 7.94 -4.27 -2.09
N ASP A 70 7.40 -3.57 -3.06
CA ASP A 70 7.75 -2.19 -3.44
C ASP A 70 6.72 -1.13 -2.99
N GLY A 71 5.80 -1.51 -2.09
CA GLY A 71 4.66 -0.67 -1.68
C GLY A 71 3.37 -0.96 -2.48
N GLY A 72 3.43 -1.89 -3.44
CA GLY A 72 2.28 -2.41 -4.16
C GLY A 72 1.65 -3.62 -3.49
N GLU A 73 0.99 -4.45 -4.32
CA GLU A 73 0.34 -5.69 -3.88
C GLU A 73 1.34 -6.68 -3.27
N GLY A 74 1.00 -7.18 -2.06
CA GLY A 74 1.83 -8.12 -1.30
C GLY A 74 2.73 -7.48 -0.26
N THR A 75 2.70 -6.16 -0.10
CA THR A 75 3.47 -5.44 0.93
C THR A 75 3.09 -5.91 2.34
N VAL A 76 1.80 -6.06 2.63
CA VAL A 76 1.33 -6.57 3.92
C VAL A 76 1.76 -8.02 4.13
N GLU A 77 1.65 -8.90 3.10
CA GLU A 77 2.13 -10.29 3.18
C GLU A 77 3.62 -10.35 3.52
N ALA A 78 4.45 -9.51 2.89
CA ALA A 78 5.89 -9.48 3.11
C ALA A 78 6.24 -9.09 4.55
N VAL A 79 5.63 -8.05 5.11
CA VAL A 79 5.93 -7.61 6.49
C VAL A 79 5.34 -8.55 7.55
N LEU A 80 4.22 -9.24 7.26
CA LEU A 80 3.71 -10.31 8.13
C LEU A 80 4.71 -11.49 8.19
N ALA A 81 5.31 -11.85 7.05
CA ALA A 81 6.37 -12.87 7.02
C ALA A 81 7.63 -12.42 7.79
N ALA A 82 7.86 -11.12 7.92
CA ALA A 82 8.95 -10.53 8.71
C ALA A 82 8.62 -10.37 10.22
N GLY A 83 7.49 -10.91 10.70
CA GLY A 83 7.14 -10.97 12.14
C GLY A 83 6.20 -9.87 12.62
N CYS A 84 5.56 -9.12 11.73
CA CYS A 84 4.40 -8.31 12.09
C CYS A 84 3.17 -9.21 12.32
N HIS A 85 2.16 -8.72 13.04
CA HIS A 85 0.88 -9.41 13.20
C HIS A 85 -0.21 -8.74 12.35
N ALA A 86 -1.15 -9.55 11.86
CA ALA A 86 -2.28 -9.06 11.10
C ALA A 86 -3.35 -8.45 12.03
N VAL A 87 -3.95 -7.36 11.59
CA VAL A 87 -5.12 -6.76 12.21
C VAL A 87 -6.20 -6.62 11.15
N THR A 88 -7.30 -7.34 11.33
CA THR A 88 -8.44 -7.30 10.41
C THR A 88 -9.35 -6.11 10.72
N VAL A 89 -9.79 -5.43 9.68
CA VAL A 89 -10.73 -4.30 9.76
C VAL A 89 -11.74 -4.34 8.64
N LYS A 90 -12.97 -3.90 8.94
CA LYS A 90 -14.00 -3.66 7.91
C LYS A 90 -13.83 -2.27 7.33
N CYS A 91 -13.80 -2.17 6.00
CA CYS A 91 -13.69 -0.92 5.28
C CYS A 91 -14.47 -0.96 3.96
N HIS A 92 -14.61 0.20 3.32
CA HIS A 92 -15.16 0.28 1.97
C HIS A 92 -14.09 -0.05 0.93
N GLY A 93 -14.49 -0.80 -0.11
CA GLY A 93 -13.72 -0.92 -1.34
C GLY A 93 -13.81 0.36 -2.18
N ALA A 94 -13.01 0.44 -3.26
CA ALA A 94 -13.00 1.60 -4.14
C ALA A 94 -14.37 1.90 -4.79
N THR A 95 -15.21 0.87 -4.97
CA THR A 95 -16.54 0.97 -5.58
C THR A 95 -17.69 0.98 -4.56
N GLY A 96 -17.37 1.14 -3.27
CA GLY A 96 -18.35 1.27 -2.19
C GLY A 96 -18.82 -0.06 -1.58
N ASP A 97 -18.32 -1.19 -2.05
CA ASP A 97 -18.54 -2.50 -1.43
C ASP A 97 -17.86 -2.59 -0.05
N LEU A 98 -18.43 -3.38 0.86
CA LEU A 98 -17.80 -3.62 2.16
C LEU A 98 -16.88 -4.84 2.09
N ALA A 99 -15.72 -4.71 2.76
CA ALA A 99 -14.71 -5.74 2.86
C ALA A 99 -14.11 -5.86 4.25
N GLU A 100 -13.65 -7.04 4.57
CA GLU A 100 -12.68 -7.27 5.61
C GLU A 100 -11.29 -7.33 4.98
N VAL A 101 -10.37 -6.49 5.48
CA VAL A 101 -9.00 -6.41 5.00
C VAL A 101 -8.03 -6.46 6.17
N ASP A 102 -6.85 -6.98 5.91
CA ASP A 102 -5.78 -7.02 6.89
C ASP A 102 -4.79 -5.89 6.64
N TYR A 103 -4.31 -5.26 7.72
CA TYR A 103 -3.08 -4.50 7.73
C TYR A 103 -2.11 -5.10 8.73
N ALA A 104 -0.83 -4.86 8.56
CA ALA A 104 0.19 -5.38 9.46
C ALA A 104 0.50 -4.39 10.57
N MET A 105 0.77 -4.89 11.78
CA MET A 105 1.16 -4.06 12.92
C MET A 105 2.26 -4.74 13.73
N ARG A 106 3.23 -3.95 14.19
CA ARG A 106 4.23 -4.32 15.18
C ARG A 106 4.48 -3.13 16.10
N ASP A 107 4.27 -3.31 17.41
CA ASP A 107 4.33 -2.23 18.40
C ASP A 107 3.39 -1.07 18.04
N ARG A 108 3.94 0.08 17.69
CA ARG A 108 3.19 1.28 17.28
C ARG A 108 3.33 1.58 15.78
N HIS A 109 3.95 0.70 15.02
CA HIS A 109 4.10 0.82 13.59
C HIS A 109 3.05 -0.02 12.87
N ALA A 110 2.26 0.62 12.01
CA ALA A 110 1.30 -0.01 11.12
C ALA A 110 1.77 0.07 9.67
N VAL A 111 1.64 -1.01 8.92
CA VAL A 111 1.87 -1.05 7.47
C VAL A 111 0.55 -1.38 6.80
N ILE A 112 0.10 -0.48 5.96
CA ILE A 112 -1.19 -0.53 5.27
C ILE A 112 -0.92 -0.57 3.77
N GLU A 113 -1.61 -1.45 3.08
CA GLU A 113 -1.53 -1.59 1.63
C GLU A 113 -2.85 -1.12 1.00
N MET A 114 -2.77 -0.09 0.15
CA MET A 114 -3.95 0.47 -0.52
C MET A 114 -4.64 -0.55 -1.42
N ALA A 115 -3.87 -1.45 -2.04
CA ALA A 115 -4.40 -2.49 -2.92
C ALA A 115 -5.37 -3.45 -2.21
N THR A 116 -5.22 -3.69 -0.90
CA THR A 116 -6.12 -4.58 -0.16
C THR A 116 -7.52 -3.98 0.03
N CYS A 117 -7.63 -2.68 0.25
CA CYS A 117 -8.91 -1.99 0.42
C CYS A 117 -9.44 -1.36 -0.87
N CYS A 118 -8.65 -0.50 -1.51
CA CYS A 118 -9.07 0.28 -2.69
C CYS A 118 -8.35 -0.14 -3.98
N GLY A 119 -7.91 -1.42 -4.06
CA GLY A 119 -7.13 -1.93 -5.19
C GLY A 119 -7.94 -2.21 -6.45
N LEU A 120 -7.25 -2.12 -7.60
CA LEU A 120 -7.83 -2.31 -8.91
C LEU A 120 -8.31 -3.77 -9.10
N GLU A 121 -7.49 -4.74 -8.72
CA GLU A 121 -7.84 -6.16 -8.83
C GLU A 121 -9.09 -6.51 -8.02
N ARG A 122 -9.20 -5.95 -6.79
CA ARG A 122 -10.40 -6.09 -5.98
C ARG A 122 -11.62 -5.45 -6.67
N ALA A 123 -11.48 -4.23 -7.15
CA ALA A 123 -12.55 -3.52 -7.84
C ALA A 123 -13.01 -4.25 -9.11
N ASP A 124 -12.08 -4.90 -9.83
CA ASP A 124 -12.38 -5.72 -11.00
C ASP A 124 -13.16 -6.99 -10.66
N ARG A 125 -12.83 -7.65 -9.54
CA ARG A 125 -13.59 -8.82 -9.05
C ARG A 125 -15.02 -8.48 -8.66
N VAL A 126 -15.23 -7.30 -8.06
CA VAL A 126 -16.55 -6.88 -7.54
C VAL A 126 -17.41 -6.25 -8.64
N SER A 127 -16.83 -5.39 -9.47
CA SER A 127 -17.58 -4.52 -10.40
C SER A 127 -17.25 -4.77 -11.87
N GLY A 128 -16.45 -5.80 -12.19
CA GLY A 128 -15.99 -6.11 -13.54
C GLY A 128 -14.87 -5.16 -14.01
N ARG A 129 -14.58 -5.21 -15.33
CA ARG A 129 -13.48 -4.44 -15.91
C ARG A 129 -13.61 -2.92 -15.69
N PRO A 130 -12.49 -2.19 -15.65
CA PRO A 130 -12.50 -0.73 -15.56
C PRO A 130 -13.37 -0.09 -16.63
N THR A 131 -14.17 0.88 -16.23
CA THR A 131 -14.94 1.75 -17.14
C THR A 131 -14.70 3.20 -16.73
N PRO A 132 -14.85 4.18 -17.67
CA PRO A 132 -14.75 5.59 -17.31
C PRO A 132 -15.66 5.99 -16.17
N ARG A 133 -16.89 5.47 -16.16
CA ARG A 133 -17.88 5.72 -15.08
C ARG A 133 -17.38 5.18 -13.73
N ARG A 134 -16.80 3.99 -13.70
CA ARG A 134 -16.25 3.40 -12.47
C ARG A 134 -15.08 4.26 -11.96
N GLY A 135 -14.19 4.71 -12.85
CA GLY A 135 -13.11 5.60 -12.47
C GLY A 135 -13.62 6.87 -11.80
N LEU A 136 -14.67 7.50 -12.34
CA LEU A 136 -15.24 8.75 -11.80
C LEU A 136 -15.82 8.61 -10.38
N VAL A 137 -16.25 7.42 -9.97
CA VAL A 137 -16.86 7.18 -8.65
C VAL A 137 -15.95 6.42 -7.69
N ALA A 138 -14.80 5.94 -8.17
CA ALA A 138 -13.86 5.19 -7.36
C ALA A 138 -13.24 6.06 -6.27
N SER A 139 -13.26 5.57 -5.02
CA SER A 139 -12.89 6.34 -3.84
C SER A 139 -11.78 5.66 -3.03
N SER A 140 -10.94 6.48 -2.45
CA SER A 140 -9.91 6.09 -1.48
C SER A 140 -10.43 5.97 -0.04
N ARG A 141 -11.75 6.04 0.19
CA ARG A 141 -12.37 6.05 1.52
C ARG A 141 -11.89 4.90 2.41
N GLY A 142 -11.83 3.68 1.87
CA GLY A 142 -11.39 2.50 2.61
C GLY A 142 -9.99 2.64 3.20
N LEU A 143 -9.07 3.26 2.47
CA LEU A 143 -7.73 3.56 3.00
C LEU A 143 -7.80 4.44 4.24
N GLY A 144 -8.61 5.50 4.22
CA GLY A 144 -8.80 6.37 5.38
C GLY A 144 -9.41 5.65 6.58
N GLU A 145 -10.33 4.71 6.33
CA GLU A 145 -10.96 3.88 7.39
C GLU A 145 -9.94 2.93 8.03
N VAL A 146 -9.02 2.34 7.23
CA VAL A 146 -7.93 1.48 7.74
C VAL A 146 -6.94 2.32 8.54
N ILE A 147 -6.52 3.51 8.05
CA ILE A 147 -5.67 4.44 8.79
C ILE A 147 -6.32 4.83 10.13
N ALA A 148 -7.61 5.18 10.12
CA ALA A 148 -8.34 5.51 11.35
C ALA A 148 -8.38 4.32 12.32
N ALA A 149 -8.48 3.09 11.84
CA ALA A 149 -8.42 1.89 12.66
C ALA A 149 -7.04 1.69 13.28
N ALA A 150 -5.96 1.87 12.51
CA ALA A 150 -4.59 1.79 13.01
C ALA A 150 -4.33 2.84 14.12
N LEU A 151 -4.78 4.08 13.91
CA LEU A 151 -4.70 5.16 14.91
C LEU A 151 -5.51 4.82 16.19
N ARG A 152 -6.67 4.19 16.06
CA ARG A 152 -7.45 3.73 17.23
C ARG A 152 -6.71 2.66 18.01
N LYS A 153 -6.01 1.75 17.33
CA LYS A 153 -5.15 0.70 17.92
C LYS A 153 -3.86 1.24 18.55
N GLY A 154 -3.55 2.52 18.37
CA GLY A 154 -2.39 3.19 18.97
C GLY A 154 -1.17 3.30 18.06
N ALA A 155 -1.33 3.09 16.76
CA ALA A 155 -0.24 3.35 15.82
C ALA A 155 0.14 4.84 15.84
N THR A 156 1.45 5.10 15.85
CA THR A 156 2.06 6.44 15.74
C THR A 156 2.94 6.57 14.51
N ASP A 157 3.32 5.44 13.94
CA ASP A 157 4.09 5.38 12.70
C ASP A 157 3.30 4.52 11.73
N ILE A 158 2.88 5.11 10.62
CA ILE A 158 2.03 4.46 9.63
C ILE A 158 2.70 4.55 8.28
N THR A 159 3.02 3.39 7.71
CA THR A 159 3.50 3.29 6.33
C THR A 159 2.36 2.84 5.43
N VAL A 160 2.11 3.57 4.36
CA VAL A 160 1.06 3.28 3.38
C VAL A 160 1.70 2.98 2.03
N GLY A 161 1.56 1.76 1.56
CA GLY A 161 1.88 1.39 0.19
C GLY A 161 0.72 1.78 -0.73
N VAL A 162 0.97 2.57 -1.77
CA VAL A 162 -0.07 3.14 -2.66
C VAL A 162 -0.14 2.49 -4.04
N GLY A 163 0.68 1.47 -4.32
CA GLY A 163 0.63 0.72 -5.56
C GLY A 163 -0.70 0.00 -5.78
N GLY A 164 -1.07 -0.25 -7.02
CA GLY A 164 -2.25 -1.03 -7.40
C GLY A 164 -3.61 -0.38 -7.12
N SER A 165 -3.67 0.93 -6.86
CA SER A 165 -4.90 1.68 -6.56
C SER A 165 -5.90 1.68 -7.72
N ALA A 166 -7.20 1.60 -7.40
CA ALA A 166 -8.30 1.84 -8.32
C ALA A 166 -8.92 3.24 -8.16
N SER A 167 -8.62 3.94 -7.05
CA SER A 167 -9.19 5.26 -6.78
C SER A 167 -8.57 6.34 -7.66
N THR A 168 -9.36 7.33 -8.02
CA THR A 168 -8.97 8.47 -8.85
C THR A 168 -9.36 9.80 -8.19
N ASP A 169 -9.68 9.77 -6.90
CA ASP A 169 -10.24 10.89 -6.15
C ASP A 169 -9.19 11.78 -5.47
N GLY A 170 -7.90 11.64 -5.83
CA GLY A 170 -6.82 12.44 -5.24
C GLY A 170 -6.70 12.31 -3.72
N GLY A 171 -7.22 11.23 -3.12
CA GLY A 171 -7.23 11.01 -1.67
C GLY A 171 -8.43 11.65 -0.95
N ALA A 172 -9.40 12.19 -1.67
CA ALA A 172 -10.56 12.86 -1.09
C ALA A 172 -11.33 11.95 -0.12
N GLY A 173 -11.66 10.74 -0.53
CA GLY A 173 -12.35 9.77 0.32
C GLY A 173 -11.55 9.37 1.56
N MET A 174 -10.22 9.24 1.43
CA MET A 174 -9.34 9.01 2.58
C MET A 174 -9.43 10.14 3.59
N LEU A 175 -9.36 11.39 3.15
CA LEU A 175 -9.47 12.56 4.01
C LEU A 175 -10.85 12.62 4.69
N GLU A 176 -11.93 12.32 3.95
CA GLU A 176 -13.28 12.27 4.49
C GLU A 176 -13.42 11.21 5.59
N ALA A 177 -12.90 10.01 5.40
CA ALA A 177 -12.89 8.95 6.41
C ALA A 177 -12.05 9.32 7.65
N LEU A 178 -11.07 10.20 7.49
CA LEU A 178 -10.28 10.78 8.57
C LEU A 178 -10.92 12.01 9.22
N GLY A 179 -12.13 12.41 8.79
CA GLY A 179 -12.95 13.43 9.42
C GLY A 179 -12.92 14.80 8.76
N VAL A 180 -12.28 14.96 7.61
CA VAL A 180 -12.34 16.19 6.81
C VAL A 180 -13.71 16.25 6.13
N ARG A 181 -14.32 17.44 6.07
CA ARG A 181 -15.53 17.66 5.27
C ARG A 181 -15.15 18.33 3.95
N LEU A 182 -15.55 17.71 2.87
CA LEU A 182 -15.36 18.17 1.50
C LEU A 182 -16.67 18.77 1.03
N LEU A 183 -16.72 20.08 0.83
CA LEU A 183 -17.96 20.83 0.67
C LEU A 183 -18.00 21.55 -0.68
N ASP A 184 -19.20 21.59 -1.27
CA ASP A 184 -19.52 22.41 -2.44
C ASP A 184 -19.72 23.91 -2.07
N LYS A 185 -20.07 24.72 -3.05
CA LYS A 185 -20.36 26.16 -2.85
C LYS A 185 -21.55 26.43 -1.94
N ASN A 186 -22.44 25.47 -1.74
CA ASN A 186 -23.63 25.57 -0.87
C ASN A 186 -23.36 24.97 0.51
N LEU A 187 -22.11 24.59 0.82
CA LEU A 187 -21.69 23.91 2.06
C LEU A 187 -22.30 22.52 2.22
N ALA A 188 -22.78 21.89 1.15
CA ALA A 188 -23.21 20.51 1.13
C ALA A 188 -22.00 19.59 0.84
N PRO A 189 -21.97 18.35 1.40
CA PRO A 189 -20.93 17.38 1.06
C PRO A 189 -20.94 17.08 -0.45
N ILE A 190 -19.74 17.01 -1.04
CA ILE A 190 -19.60 16.60 -2.45
C ILE A 190 -19.83 15.09 -2.63
N SER A 191 -20.11 14.65 -3.84
CA SER A 191 -20.22 13.23 -4.18
C SER A 191 -18.86 12.52 -4.06
N PRO A 192 -18.83 11.19 -3.74
CA PRO A 192 -17.58 10.42 -3.73
C PRO A 192 -16.93 10.32 -5.09
N GLY A 193 -15.61 10.08 -5.09
CA GLY A 193 -14.81 9.87 -6.29
C GLY A 193 -14.36 11.16 -6.99
N ALA A 194 -13.67 11.00 -8.12
CA ALA A 194 -13.15 12.14 -8.89
C ALA A 194 -14.24 13.08 -9.41
N ALA A 195 -15.44 12.54 -9.72
CA ALA A 195 -16.56 13.36 -10.20
C ALA A 195 -16.96 14.45 -9.17
N GLY A 196 -16.98 14.11 -7.89
CA GLY A 196 -17.32 15.08 -6.83
C GLY A 196 -16.28 16.19 -6.66
N LEU A 197 -15.01 15.95 -7.01
CA LEU A 197 -13.96 16.97 -6.91
C LEU A 197 -14.24 18.20 -7.80
N THR A 198 -15.02 18.05 -8.87
CA THR A 198 -15.41 19.17 -9.72
C THR A 198 -16.32 20.19 -9.01
N GLU A 199 -16.98 19.73 -7.95
CA GLU A 199 -17.90 20.55 -7.14
C GLU A 199 -17.20 21.10 -5.88
N LEU A 200 -15.96 20.65 -5.59
CA LEU A 200 -15.25 21.03 -4.37
C LEU A 200 -14.97 22.52 -4.32
N SER A 201 -15.47 23.17 -3.28
CA SER A 201 -15.28 24.60 -3.02
C SER A 201 -14.57 24.87 -1.71
N ARG A 202 -14.75 24.01 -0.70
CA ARG A 202 -14.20 24.20 0.65
C ARG A 202 -13.78 22.91 1.31
N LEU A 203 -12.65 22.97 2.02
CA LEU A 203 -12.18 21.94 2.96
C LEU A 203 -12.44 22.43 4.39
N ASP A 204 -13.17 21.64 5.18
CA ASP A 204 -13.34 21.89 6.60
C ASP A 204 -12.58 20.80 7.39
N LEU A 205 -11.49 21.23 8.03
CA LEU A 205 -10.59 20.36 8.78
C LEU A 205 -10.98 20.23 10.26
N SER A 206 -12.06 20.86 10.70
CA SER A 206 -12.45 20.90 12.12
C SER A 206 -12.72 19.52 12.72
N GLY A 207 -13.16 18.56 11.89
CA GLY A 207 -13.42 17.17 12.26
C GLY A 207 -12.23 16.23 12.09
N LEU A 208 -11.08 16.72 11.61
CA LEU A 208 -9.92 15.87 11.34
C LEU A 208 -9.50 15.09 12.59
N ASN A 209 -9.25 13.79 12.43
CA ASN A 209 -8.84 12.90 13.50
C ASN A 209 -7.58 13.44 14.23
N ARG A 210 -7.77 13.84 15.49
CA ARG A 210 -6.72 14.50 16.30
C ARG A 210 -5.50 13.62 16.53
N LYS A 211 -5.63 12.28 16.44
CA LYS A 211 -4.48 11.35 16.58
C LYS A 211 -3.48 11.49 15.45
N LEU A 212 -3.88 12.03 14.28
CA LEU A 212 -2.96 12.31 13.19
C LEU A 212 -1.89 13.36 13.54
N ALA A 213 -2.19 14.29 14.45
CA ALA A 213 -1.21 15.29 14.87
C ALA A 213 0.01 14.70 15.60
N GLY A 214 -0.15 13.52 16.20
CA GLY A 214 0.91 12.78 16.89
C GLY A 214 1.40 11.55 16.14
N ALA A 215 1.05 11.40 14.86
CA ALA A 215 1.45 10.28 14.04
C ALA A 215 2.31 10.71 12.85
N ASN A 216 3.29 9.88 12.50
CA ASN A 216 4.06 9.98 11.28
C ASN A 216 3.36 9.14 10.21
N LEU A 217 3.07 9.75 9.06
CA LEU A 217 2.53 9.06 7.89
C LEU A 217 3.58 9.07 6.79
N THR A 218 4.03 7.88 6.41
CA THR A 218 4.97 7.66 5.31
C THR A 218 4.24 7.01 4.15
N VAL A 219 4.41 7.52 2.94
CA VAL A 219 3.87 6.91 1.73
C VAL A 219 5.00 6.20 0.98
N ALA A 220 4.85 4.89 0.78
CA ALA A 220 5.72 4.09 -0.06
C ALA A 220 5.14 4.09 -1.49
N CYS A 221 5.90 4.69 -2.41
CA CYS A 221 5.52 4.86 -3.81
C CYS A 221 6.77 4.70 -4.66
N ASP A 222 6.70 3.85 -5.67
CA ASP A 222 7.79 3.52 -6.60
C ASP A 222 7.70 4.29 -7.93
N VAL A 223 6.67 5.13 -8.09
CA VAL A 223 6.43 5.91 -9.31
C VAL A 223 6.62 7.40 -9.07
N THR A 224 7.12 8.09 -10.10
CA THR A 224 7.33 9.55 -10.11
C THR A 224 6.40 10.26 -11.09
N SER A 225 5.36 9.57 -11.58
CA SER A 225 4.40 10.12 -12.53
C SER A 225 3.72 11.38 -11.97
N PRO A 226 3.65 12.47 -12.74
CA PRO A 226 2.93 13.67 -12.33
C PRO A 226 1.42 13.40 -12.27
N LEU A 227 0.72 14.13 -11.40
CA LEU A 227 -0.75 14.03 -11.30
C LEU A 227 -1.43 14.48 -12.60
N LEU A 228 -0.90 15.51 -13.24
CA LEU A 228 -1.38 16.08 -14.49
C LEU A 228 -0.19 16.27 -15.44
N GLY A 229 -0.41 16.01 -16.72
CA GLY A 229 0.62 16.23 -17.73
C GLY A 229 0.58 15.17 -18.84
N PRO A 230 1.43 15.34 -19.86
CA PRO A 230 1.62 14.31 -20.86
C PRO A 230 2.24 13.07 -20.21
N GLU A 231 1.70 11.91 -20.53
CA GLU A 231 2.25 10.61 -20.15
C GLU A 231 3.58 10.34 -20.89
#